data_a1d43fc54785b5f4df612650ba39c3b7
#
_entry.id   a1d43fc54785b5f4df612650ba39c3b7
#
_cell.length_a   1.000
_cell.length_b   1.000
_cell.length_c   1.000
_cell.angle_alpha   90.00
_cell.angle_beta   90.00
_cell.angle_gamma   90.00
#
_symmetry.space_group_name_H-M   'P 1'
#
loop_
_entity.id
_entity.type
_entity.pdbx_description
1 polymer ?
#
loop_
_entity_poly.entity_id
_entity_poly.type
_entity_poly.pdbx_seq_one_letter_code
_entity_poly.pdbx_strand_id
1 'polypeptide(L)'
;DYSIFAEMTGRSRSAIFRFTYNQPEDAYLIVNPNSDEGKGYIEIDTIKKQIRGYNPVHRIYQGWGEPAGYNGYFIIEYQNEIEEYGTFRHDSLFAGQRQIADGTSIGAYLRLHSEGPILIKAASSFTDMEGAQKNLDTEIPHWDFDRTRQELNSIWEQRLSQVTIQTNNRNDKEKFYGALYRASFLPRTFNDVDGTPVQTISQR
;
A
#
# COMPACT_ATOMS: atom_id res chain seq x y z
N ASP A 1 -8.33 -20.73 6.16
CA ASP A 1 -7.46 -20.59 4.97
C ASP A 1 -8.34 -20.44 3.75
N TYR A 2 -8.33 -19.25 3.16
CA TYR A 2 -9.21 -18.89 2.03
C TYR A 2 -8.65 -19.37 0.67
N SER A 3 -7.52 -20.10 0.66
CA SER A 3 -6.87 -20.59 -0.57
C SER A 3 -6.63 -19.50 -1.62
N ILE A 4 -6.21 -18.32 -1.17
CA ILE A 4 -5.86 -17.18 -2.02
C ILE A 4 -4.35 -17.19 -2.23
N PHE A 5 -3.90 -17.15 -3.48
CA PHE A 5 -2.50 -16.93 -3.79
C PHE A 5 -2.26 -15.43 -3.99
N ALA A 6 -1.39 -14.84 -3.16
CA ALA A 6 -1.10 -13.43 -3.15
C ALA A 6 0.36 -13.16 -3.52
N GLU A 7 0.57 -12.29 -4.49
CA GLU A 7 1.88 -11.80 -4.91
C GLU A 7 1.92 -10.27 -4.75
N MET A 8 3.08 -9.74 -4.42
CA MET A 8 3.30 -8.30 -4.27
C MET A 8 4.65 -7.90 -4.82
N THR A 9 4.69 -6.78 -5.52
CA THR A 9 5.92 -6.07 -5.91
C THR A 9 5.67 -4.57 -5.85
N GLY A 10 6.71 -3.73 -5.95
CA GLY A 10 6.49 -2.30 -5.81
C GLY A 10 7.66 -1.42 -6.20
N ARG A 11 7.52 -0.17 -5.82
CA ARG A 11 8.47 0.93 -5.96
C ARG A 11 8.69 1.59 -4.59
N SER A 12 9.17 2.81 -4.58
CA SER A 12 9.51 3.51 -3.33
C SER A 12 8.27 3.89 -2.51
N ARG A 13 7.16 4.25 -3.16
CA ARG A 13 5.93 4.77 -2.53
C ARG A 13 4.68 4.02 -2.98
N SER A 14 4.82 3.12 -3.95
CA SER A 14 3.72 2.42 -4.57
C SER A 14 3.97 0.91 -4.68
N ALA A 15 2.90 0.15 -4.77
CA ALA A 15 2.93 -1.29 -4.91
C ALA A 15 1.85 -1.77 -5.88
N ILE A 16 2.08 -2.92 -6.49
CA ILE A 16 1.07 -3.67 -7.23
C ILE A 16 0.96 -5.07 -6.65
N PHE A 17 -0.28 -5.51 -6.49
CA PHE A 17 -0.64 -6.81 -5.95
C PHE A 17 -1.32 -7.63 -7.04
N ARG A 18 -1.12 -8.93 -7.00
CA ARG A 18 -1.83 -9.90 -7.82
C ARG A 18 -2.40 -10.98 -6.92
N PHE A 19 -3.73 -11.07 -6.89
CA PHE A 19 -4.46 -12.06 -6.10
C PHE A 19 -5.13 -13.07 -7.03
N THR A 20 -4.90 -14.34 -6.79
CA THR A 20 -5.59 -15.44 -7.47
C THR A 20 -6.47 -16.14 -6.47
N TYR A 21 -7.77 -16.08 -6.70
CA TYR A 21 -8.79 -16.72 -5.88
C TYR A 21 -9.14 -18.08 -6.47
N ASN A 22 -9.24 -19.09 -5.62
CA ASN A 22 -9.70 -20.41 -6.08
C ASN A 22 -11.21 -20.44 -6.34
N GLN A 23 -11.95 -19.58 -5.66
CA GLN A 23 -13.39 -19.39 -5.82
C GLN A 23 -13.66 -17.93 -6.15
N PRO A 24 -14.12 -17.62 -7.38
CA PRO A 24 -14.32 -16.22 -7.81
C PRO A 24 -15.30 -15.42 -6.96
N GLU A 25 -16.32 -16.10 -6.39
CA GLU A 25 -17.32 -15.51 -5.50
C GLU A 25 -16.75 -14.97 -4.18
N ASP A 26 -15.55 -15.39 -3.80
CA ASP A 26 -14.86 -14.98 -2.56
C ASP A 26 -13.87 -13.83 -2.80
N ALA A 27 -13.93 -13.15 -3.95
CA ALA A 27 -13.01 -12.10 -4.30
C ALA A 27 -13.30 -10.79 -3.56
N TYR A 28 -13.11 -10.80 -2.24
CA TYR A 28 -13.24 -9.62 -1.40
C TYR A 28 -11.91 -8.88 -1.24
N LEU A 29 -11.96 -7.55 -1.40
CA LEU A 29 -10.91 -6.62 -1.00
C LEU A 29 -11.40 -5.85 0.24
N ILE A 30 -10.72 -6.02 1.36
CA ILE A 30 -11.00 -5.33 2.61
C ILE A 30 -9.85 -4.38 2.89
N VAL A 31 -10.16 -3.11 3.14
CA VAL A 31 -9.19 -2.07 3.46
C VAL A 31 -9.52 -1.48 4.83
N ASN A 32 -8.59 -1.63 5.75
CA ASN A 32 -8.67 -1.04 7.08
C ASN A 32 -7.52 -0.05 7.25
N PRO A 33 -7.77 1.27 7.20
CA PRO A 33 -6.72 2.28 7.31
C PRO A 33 -6.28 2.54 8.74
N ASN A 34 -6.95 1.96 9.71
CA ASN A 34 -6.89 2.47 11.06
C ASN A 34 -5.71 2.08 11.89
N SER A 35 -5.21 3.09 12.61
CA SER A 35 -4.62 2.90 13.93
C SER A 35 -5.70 2.77 15.02
N ASP A 36 -5.34 2.31 16.20
CA ASP A 36 -6.24 2.14 17.34
C ASP A 36 -6.79 3.48 17.90
N GLU A 37 -6.21 4.60 17.52
CA GLU A 37 -6.58 5.97 17.96
C GLU A 37 -7.78 6.58 17.23
N GLY A 38 -8.25 5.96 16.17
CA GLY A 38 -9.58 6.19 15.64
C GLY A 38 -9.89 7.51 14.97
N LYS A 39 -9.00 8.11 14.20
CA LYS A 39 -9.23 9.35 13.43
C LYS A 39 -9.02 9.21 11.93
N GLY A 40 -9.17 8.00 11.41
CA GLY A 40 -8.99 7.73 10.00
C GLY A 40 -10.18 8.16 9.15
N TYR A 41 -9.97 8.15 7.85
CA TYR A 41 -10.97 8.36 6.82
C TYR A 41 -10.77 7.38 5.67
N ILE A 42 -11.86 6.88 5.12
CA ILE A 42 -11.83 6.05 3.92
C ILE A 42 -13.04 6.35 3.04
N GLU A 43 -12.81 6.38 1.73
CA GLU A 43 -13.82 6.65 0.70
C GLU A 43 -13.66 5.69 -0.48
N ILE A 44 -14.77 5.23 -1.04
CA ILE A 44 -14.87 4.43 -2.24
C ILE A 44 -15.38 5.31 -3.38
N ASP A 45 -14.55 5.55 -4.38
CA ASP A 45 -14.94 6.19 -5.63
C ASP A 45 -15.19 5.10 -6.70
N THR A 46 -16.46 4.78 -6.92
CA THR A 46 -16.87 3.73 -7.85
C THR A 46 -16.69 4.14 -9.32
N ILE A 47 -16.59 5.45 -9.60
CA ILE A 47 -16.40 5.97 -10.96
C ILE A 47 -14.93 5.87 -11.35
N LYS A 48 -14.04 6.30 -10.47
CA LYS A 48 -12.59 6.21 -10.67
C LYS A 48 -12.02 4.83 -10.38
N LYS A 49 -12.83 3.91 -9.86
CA LYS A 49 -12.39 2.59 -9.38
C LYS A 49 -11.25 2.71 -8.36
N GLN A 50 -11.47 3.53 -7.33
CA GLN A 50 -10.49 3.83 -6.30
C GLN A 50 -11.06 3.68 -4.90
N ILE A 51 -10.22 3.28 -3.97
CA ILE A 51 -10.41 3.50 -2.53
C ILE A 51 -9.32 4.47 -2.10
N ARG A 52 -9.66 5.51 -1.37
CA ARG A 52 -8.72 6.49 -0.86
C ARG A 52 -9.02 6.87 0.58
N GLY A 53 -8.01 7.34 1.26
CA GLY A 53 -8.19 7.73 2.64
C GLY A 53 -6.91 8.20 3.31
N TYR A 54 -7.01 8.37 4.60
CA TYR A 54 -5.86 8.70 5.43
C TYR A 54 -5.99 8.09 6.83
N ASN A 55 -4.85 7.99 7.48
CA ASN A 55 -4.73 7.65 8.89
C ASN A 55 -3.71 8.55 9.56
N PRO A 56 -4.00 9.12 10.74
CA PRO A 56 -3.02 9.88 11.50
C PRO A 56 -1.80 9.05 11.85
N VAL A 57 -0.62 9.63 11.69
CA VAL A 57 0.64 8.98 12.06
C VAL A 57 0.96 9.28 13.52
N HIS A 58 1.28 8.24 14.27
CA HIS A 58 1.69 8.31 15.67
C HIS A 58 3.19 8.01 15.81
N ARG A 59 3.83 8.54 16.85
CA ARG A 59 5.27 8.42 17.06
C ARG A 59 5.73 7.05 17.49
N ILE A 60 4.83 6.27 18.10
CA ILE A 60 5.11 4.89 18.49
C ILE A 60 4.61 3.97 17.39
N TYR A 61 5.41 2.97 17.09
CA TYR A 61 5.05 1.91 16.16
C TYR A 61 3.70 1.30 16.54
N GLN A 62 2.88 0.96 15.54
CA GLN A 62 1.52 0.42 15.68
C GLN A 62 0.41 1.47 15.99
N GLY A 63 0.66 2.75 15.77
CA GLY A 63 -0.38 3.77 15.88
C GLY A 63 -0.65 4.26 17.28
N TRP A 64 0.28 4.02 18.21
CA TRP A 64 0.19 4.45 19.58
C TRP A 64 1.09 5.65 19.86
N GLY A 65 0.84 6.34 20.96
CA GLY A 65 1.63 7.48 21.40
C GLY A 65 1.14 8.82 20.87
N GLU A 66 1.96 9.85 21.07
CA GLU A 66 1.64 11.20 20.62
C GLU A 66 1.54 11.29 19.09
N PRO A 67 0.56 12.04 18.55
CA PRO A 67 0.49 12.30 17.12
C PRO A 67 1.78 12.89 16.57
N ALA A 68 2.23 12.38 15.42
CA ALA A 68 3.42 12.88 14.76
C ALA A 68 3.20 14.25 14.08
N GLY A 69 1.94 14.69 13.99
CA GLY A 69 1.55 15.98 13.41
C GLY A 69 1.35 15.92 11.88
N TYR A 70 1.21 14.73 11.31
CA TYR A 70 0.87 14.53 9.90
C TYR A 70 0.07 13.24 9.71
N ASN A 71 -0.54 13.09 8.54
CA ASN A 71 -1.27 11.89 8.16
C ASN A 71 -0.49 11.04 7.16
N GLY A 72 -0.76 9.75 7.15
CA GLY A 72 -0.45 8.86 6.04
C GLY A 72 -1.66 8.78 5.13
N TYR A 73 -1.56 9.32 3.94
CA TYR A 73 -2.58 9.25 2.90
C TYR A 73 -2.33 8.05 2.01
N PHE A 74 -3.41 7.47 1.47
CA PHE A 74 -3.28 6.34 0.56
C PHE A 74 -4.32 6.41 -0.56
N ILE A 75 -3.96 5.79 -1.67
CA ILE A 75 -4.85 5.49 -2.80
C ILE A 75 -4.66 4.03 -3.17
N ILE A 76 -5.77 3.36 -3.45
CA ILE A 76 -5.84 1.99 -3.93
C ILE A 76 -6.68 1.98 -5.19
N GLU A 77 -6.14 1.48 -6.30
CA GLU A 77 -6.84 1.32 -7.57
C GLU A 77 -7.09 -0.15 -7.88
N TYR A 78 -8.22 -0.42 -8.54
CA TYR A 78 -8.61 -1.73 -9.04
C TYR A 78 -9.24 -1.61 -10.43
N GLN A 79 -9.18 -2.67 -11.24
CA GLN A 79 -9.75 -2.66 -12.60
C GLN A 79 -11.09 -3.38 -12.68
N ASN A 80 -11.30 -4.36 -11.83
CA ASN A 80 -12.45 -5.25 -11.87
C ASN A 80 -13.77 -4.51 -11.63
N GLU A 81 -14.86 -5.09 -12.14
CA GLU A 81 -16.21 -4.59 -11.81
C GLU A 81 -16.55 -4.91 -10.36
N ILE A 82 -17.28 -3.98 -9.73
CA ILE A 82 -17.75 -4.13 -8.35
C ILE A 82 -19.10 -4.83 -8.40
N GLU A 83 -19.26 -5.90 -7.66
CA GLU A 83 -20.54 -6.56 -7.42
C GLU A 83 -21.21 -6.05 -6.15
N GLU A 84 -20.41 -5.76 -5.13
CA GLU A 84 -20.88 -5.24 -3.85
C GLU A 84 -19.81 -4.33 -3.23
N TYR A 85 -20.23 -3.31 -2.49
CA TYR A 85 -19.33 -2.45 -1.74
C TYR A 85 -20.00 -1.87 -0.51
N GLY A 86 -19.19 -1.40 0.40
CA GLY A 86 -19.64 -0.69 1.58
C GLY A 86 -18.51 -0.34 2.52
N THR A 87 -18.88 0.27 3.61
CA THR A 87 -17.97 0.55 4.72
C THR A 87 -18.33 -0.29 5.93
N PHE A 88 -17.44 -0.32 6.91
CA PHE A 88 -17.68 -0.99 8.18
C PHE A 88 -17.09 -0.22 9.36
N ARG A 89 -17.64 -0.47 10.54
CA ARG A 89 -17.10 -0.02 11.81
C ARG A 89 -17.24 -1.17 12.82
N HIS A 90 -16.14 -1.68 13.34
CA HIS A 90 -16.13 -2.92 14.13
C HIS A 90 -16.85 -4.05 13.36
N ASP A 91 -17.85 -4.66 13.96
CA ASP A 91 -18.63 -5.75 13.37
C ASP A 91 -19.86 -5.26 12.59
N SER A 92 -20.05 -3.94 12.43
CA SER A 92 -21.20 -3.35 11.74
C SER A 92 -20.85 -3.04 10.30
N LEU A 93 -21.60 -3.62 9.34
CA LEU A 93 -21.48 -3.38 7.91
C LEU A 93 -22.51 -2.36 7.44
N PHE A 94 -22.08 -1.46 6.55
CA PHE A 94 -22.91 -0.43 5.93
C PHE A 94 -22.86 -0.60 4.40
N ALA A 95 -23.70 -1.49 3.89
CA ALA A 95 -23.75 -1.81 2.46
C ALA A 95 -24.16 -0.57 1.64
N GLY A 96 -23.46 -0.36 0.51
CA GLY A 96 -23.66 0.78 -0.39
C GLY A 96 -23.17 2.12 0.15
N GLN A 97 -22.65 2.19 1.37
CA GLN A 97 -22.05 3.40 1.92
C GLN A 97 -20.66 3.60 1.33
N ARG A 98 -20.39 4.82 0.84
CA ARG A 98 -19.14 5.12 0.11
C ARG A 98 -18.03 5.69 0.99
N GLN A 99 -18.34 6.21 2.16
CA GLN A 99 -17.35 6.86 3.02
C GLN A 99 -17.65 6.66 4.49
N ILE A 100 -16.60 6.62 5.29
CA ILE A 100 -16.68 6.60 6.75
C ILE A 100 -15.47 7.33 7.33
N ALA A 101 -15.69 8.05 8.42
CA ALA A 101 -14.65 8.78 9.14
C ALA A 101 -14.83 8.60 10.65
N ASP A 102 -13.80 9.00 11.39
CA ASP A 102 -13.80 9.15 12.84
C ASP A 102 -14.36 7.94 13.62
N GLY A 103 -13.49 7.07 13.99
CA GLY A 103 -13.80 5.90 14.80
C GLY A 103 -12.69 4.86 14.71
N THR A 104 -12.62 4.02 15.71
CA THR A 104 -11.76 2.84 15.71
C THR A 104 -12.32 1.76 14.78
N SER A 105 -11.45 0.95 14.21
CA SER A 105 -11.84 -0.19 13.38
C SER A 105 -12.81 0.16 12.23
N ILE A 106 -12.57 1.29 11.56
CA ILE A 106 -13.30 1.64 10.33
C ILE A 106 -12.60 1.03 9.12
N GLY A 107 -13.37 0.81 8.06
CA GLY A 107 -12.81 0.36 6.80
C GLY A 107 -13.80 0.33 5.65
N ALA A 108 -13.34 -0.14 4.52
CA ALA A 108 -14.13 -0.35 3.32
C ALA A 108 -13.99 -1.79 2.82
N TYR A 109 -15.01 -2.29 2.16
CA TYR A 109 -14.96 -3.57 1.48
C TYR A 109 -15.53 -3.45 0.07
N LEU A 110 -14.95 -4.23 -0.82
CA LEU A 110 -15.45 -4.46 -2.18
C LEU A 110 -15.55 -5.96 -2.40
N ARG A 111 -16.60 -6.43 -3.03
CA ARG A 111 -16.63 -7.71 -3.72
C ARG A 111 -16.44 -7.44 -5.20
N LEU A 112 -15.39 -8.02 -5.74
CA LEU A 112 -14.96 -7.78 -7.11
C LEU A 112 -15.32 -8.98 -7.99
N HIS A 113 -15.85 -8.69 -9.16
CA HIS A 113 -16.04 -9.74 -10.18
C HIS A 113 -14.69 -10.29 -10.62
N SER A 114 -14.51 -11.60 -10.59
CA SER A 114 -13.23 -12.26 -10.91
C SER A 114 -13.40 -13.37 -11.92
N GLU A 115 -12.83 -13.18 -13.10
CA GLU A 115 -12.65 -14.25 -14.12
C GLU A 115 -11.19 -14.73 -14.19
N GLY A 116 -10.34 -14.25 -13.28
CA GLY A 116 -8.90 -14.54 -13.26
C GLY A 116 -8.21 -13.78 -12.13
N PRO A 117 -6.89 -13.63 -12.18
CA PRO A 117 -6.16 -12.86 -11.17
C PRO A 117 -6.63 -11.41 -11.09
N ILE A 118 -6.85 -10.92 -9.88
CA ILE A 118 -7.19 -9.52 -9.59
C ILE A 118 -5.91 -8.73 -9.35
N LEU A 119 -5.76 -7.62 -10.06
CA LEU A 119 -4.67 -6.68 -9.87
C LEU A 119 -5.16 -5.47 -9.07
N ILE A 120 -4.40 -5.13 -8.04
CA ILE A 120 -4.62 -3.96 -7.20
C ILE A 120 -3.34 -3.15 -7.18
N LYS A 121 -3.45 -1.83 -7.39
CA LYS A 121 -2.33 -0.90 -7.17
C LYS A 121 -2.60 -0.07 -5.94
N ALA A 122 -1.55 0.26 -5.21
CA ALA A 122 -1.64 1.14 -4.05
C ALA A 122 -0.45 2.08 -4.00
N ALA A 123 -0.68 3.28 -3.51
CA ALA A 123 0.40 4.22 -3.17
C ALA A 123 0.07 4.98 -1.90
N SER A 124 1.11 5.52 -1.30
CA SER A 124 1.02 6.36 -0.11
C SER A 124 1.74 7.68 -0.29
N SER A 125 1.30 8.68 0.49
CA SER A 125 1.95 9.98 0.64
C SER A 125 1.83 10.43 2.09
N PHE A 126 2.75 11.27 2.52
CA PHE A 126 2.64 12.00 3.79
C PHE A 126 2.26 13.47 3.60
N THR A 127 1.90 13.85 2.37
CA THR A 127 1.49 15.20 2.01
C THR A 127 -0.03 15.33 1.94
N ASP A 128 -0.63 14.60 0.99
CA ASP A 128 -2.08 14.57 0.77
C ASP A 128 -2.48 13.39 -0.17
N MET A 129 -3.77 13.27 -0.49
CA MET A 129 -4.28 12.23 -1.40
C MET A 129 -3.84 12.45 -2.84
N GLU A 130 -3.62 13.71 -3.26
CA GLU A 130 -3.14 14.04 -4.61
C GLU A 130 -1.67 13.62 -4.77
N GLY A 131 -0.87 13.78 -3.73
CA GLY A 131 0.50 13.27 -3.66
C GLY A 131 0.55 11.76 -3.77
N ALA A 132 -0.35 11.03 -3.10
CA ALA A 132 -0.45 9.58 -3.23
C ALA A 132 -0.84 9.17 -4.66
N GLN A 133 -1.77 9.87 -5.31
CA GLN A 133 -2.12 9.63 -6.72
C GLN A 133 -0.92 9.87 -7.63
N LYS A 134 -0.25 10.98 -7.46
CA LYS A 134 0.94 11.33 -8.26
C LYS A 134 2.07 10.33 -8.11
N ASN A 135 2.29 9.83 -6.88
CA ASN A 135 3.24 8.74 -6.63
C ASN A 135 2.86 7.49 -7.42
N LEU A 136 1.57 7.10 -7.40
CA LEU A 136 1.09 5.93 -8.12
C LEU A 136 1.27 6.07 -9.63
N ASP A 137 0.80 7.19 -10.20
CA ASP A 137 0.83 7.46 -11.63
C ASP A 137 2.27 7.54 -12.18
N THR A 138 3.19 8.02 -11.37
CA THR A 138 4.60 8.15 -11.76
C THR A 138 5.35 6.83 -11.62
N GLU A 139 5.15 6.11 -10.52
CA GLU A 139 5.95 4.93 -10.20
C GLU A 139 5.41 3.65 -10.84
N ILE A 140 4.06 3.51 -10.95
CA ILE A 140 3.39 2.34 -11.56
C ILE A 140 2.26 2.81 -12.50
N PRO A 141 2.59 3.42 -13.66
CA PRO A 141 1.59 3.95 -14.60
C PRO A 141 0.81 2.86 -15.35
N HIS A 142 1.19 1.62 -15.24
CA HIS A 142 0.63 0.48 -15.95
C HIS A 142 0.09 -0.59 -14.98
N TRP A 143 -0.59 -1.60 -15.53
CA TRP A 143 -1.12 -2.74 -14.78
C TRP A 143 -0.32 -4.04 -15.01
N ASP A 144 0.91 -3.93 -15.44
CA ASP A 144 1.81 -5.05 -15.69
C ASP A 144 2.62 -5.38 -14.42
N PHE A 145 2.16 -6.39 -13.68
CA PHE A 145 2.79 -6.88 -12.47
C PHE A 145 4.21 -7.39 -12.73
N ASP A 146 4.39 -8.20 -13.78
CA ASP A 146 5.67 -8.84 -14.05
C ASP A 146 6.73 -7.83 -14.50
N ARG A 147 6.33 -6.80 -15.25
CA ARG A 147 7.19 -5.67 -15.58
C ARG A 147 7.64 -4.92 -14.31
N THR A 148 6.71 -4.59 -13.40
CA THR A 148 7.07 -3.92 -12.14
C THR A 148 8.05 -4.75 -11.31
N ARG A 149 7.84 -6.08 -11.26
CA ARG A 149 8.74 -7.01 -10.57
C ARG A 149 10.15 -7.03 -11.19
N GLN A 150 10.25 -7.08 -12.52
CA GLN A 150 11.53 -7.05 -13.21
C GLN A 150 12.28 -5.72 -12.99
N GLU A 151 11.58 -4.60 -13.05
CA GLU A 151 12.15 -3.28 -12.80
C GLU A 151 12.66 -3.16 -11.35
N LEU A 152 11.92 -3.66 -10.36
CA LEU A 152 12.37 -3.69 -8.96
C LEU A 152 13.59 -4.58 -8.79
N ASN A 153 13.62 -5.77 -9.40
CA ASN A 153 14.77 -6.66 -9.38
C ASN A 153 16.03 -5.98 -9.95
N SER A 154 15.89 -5.29 -11.09
CA SER A 154 17.00 -4.55 -11.70
C SER A 154 17.54 -3.45 -10.80
N ILE A 155 16.69 -2.73 -10.07
CA ILE A 155 17.10 -1.72 -9.10
C ILE A 155 17.93 -2.36 -7.97
N TRP A 156 17.45 -3.49 -7.43
CA TRP A 156 18.18 -4.18 -6.37
C TRP A 156 19.48 -4.81 -6.86
N GLU A 157 19.51 -5.38 -8.05
CA GLU A 157 20.75 -5.89 -8.66
C GLU A 157 21.77 -4.77 -8.83
N GLN A 158 21.37 -3.63 -9.36
CA GLN A 158 22.24 -2.46 -9.49
C GLN A 158 22.76 -1.99 -8.13
N ARG A 159 21.91 -1.97 -7.11
CA ARG A 159 22.29 -1.53 -5.77
C ARG A 159 23.27 -2.49 -5.10
N LEU A 160 22.98 -3.77 -5.14
CA LEU A 160 23.79 -4.80 -4.47
C LEU A 160 25.10 -5.08 -5.19
N SER A 161 25.14 -4.94 -6.52
CA SER A 161 26.36 -5.14 -7.33
C SER A 161 27.42 -4.05 -7.16
N GLN A 162 27.10 -2.94 -6.46
CA GLN A 162 28.10 -1.90 -6.15
C GLN A 162 29.27 -2.43 -5.30
N VAL A 163 29.05 -3.51 -4.58
CA VAL A 163 30.09 -4.18 -3.78
C VAL A 163 30.13 -5.65 -4.17
N THR A 164 31.31 -6.11 -4.62
CA THR A 164 31.53 -7.50 -4.97
C THR A 164 32.49 -8.14 -3.97
N ILE A 165 32.09 -9.27 -3.38
CA ILE A 165 32.97 -10.07 -2.53
C ILE A 165 33.49 -11.31 -3.26
N GLN A 166 34.72 -11.66 -3.01
CA GLN A 166 35.33 -12.88 -3.51
C GLN A 166 35.36 -13.93 -2.39
N THR A 167 34.56 -14.95 -2.53
CA THR A 167 34.51 -16.10 -1.63
C THR A 167 33.93 -17.30 -2.35
N ASN A 168 34.43 -18.48 -2.04
CA ASN A 168 33.88 -19.75 -2.53
C ASN A 168 32.74 -20.28 -1.60
N ASN A 169 32.53 -19.64 -0.48
CA ASN A 169 31.49 -20.05 0.47
C ASN A 169 30.18 -19.34 0.16
N ARG A 170 29.14 -20.11 -0.24
CA ARG A 170 27.80 -19.59 -0.53
C ARG A 170 27.18 -18.89 0.67
N ASN A 171 27.33 -19.45 1.88
CA ASN A 171 26.77 -18.86 3.10
C ASN A 171 27.33 -17.47 3.39
N ASP A 172 28.61 -17.24 3.11
CA ASP A 172 29.23 -15.92 3.31
C ASP A 172 28.66 -14.89 2.32
N LYS A 173 28.41 -15.30 1.06
CA LYS A 173 27.72 -14.44 0.08
C LYS A 173 26.30 -14.10 0.54
N GLU A 174 25.51 -15.08 0.95
CA GLU A 174 24.14 -14.88 1.43
C GLU A 174 24.09 -13.95 2.65
N LYS A 175 24.99 -14.15 3.62
CA LYS A 175 25.10 -13.27 4.80
C LYS A 175 25.46 -11.85 4.41
N PHE A 176 26.47 -11.67 3.56
CA PHE A 176 26.94 -10.36 3.15
C PHE A 176 25.87 -9.58 2.39
N TYR A 177 25.33 -10.16 1.31
CA TYR A 177 24.30 -9.47 0.52
C TYR A 177 23.00 -9.31 1.26
N GLY A 178 22.62 -10.24 2.15
CA GLY A 178 21.49 -10.11 3.04
C GLY A 178 21.67 -8.97 4.06
N ALA A 179 22.90 -8.74 4.56
CA ALA A 179 23.20 -7.61 5.44
C ALA A 179 23.17 -6.28 4.66
N LEU A 180 23.76 -6.24 3.46
CA LEU A 180 23.77 -5.07 2.58
C LEU A 180 22.33 -4.67 2.18
N TYR A 181 21.49 -5.65 1.84
CA TYR A 181 20.09 -5.43 1.55
C TYR A 181 19.38 -4.78 2.74
N ARG A 182 19.50 -5.35 3.95
CA ARG A 182 18.88 -4.78 5.16
C ARG A 182 19.39 -3.38 5.50
N ALA A 183 20.69 -3.14 5.35
CA ALA A 183 21.29 -1.82 5.58
C ALA A 183 20.78 -0.77 4.58
N SER A 184 20.32 -1.19 3.40
CA SER A 184 19.80 -0.28 2.37
C SER A 184 18.38 0.23 2.63
N PHE A 185 17.70 -0.24 3.68
CA PHE A 185 16.38 0.29 4.08
C PHE A 185 16.45 1.63 4.84
N LEU A 186 17.63 2.06 5.21
CA LEU A 186 17.84 3.35 5.90
C LEU A 186 18.95 4.15 5.20
N PRO A 187 18.82 5.49 5.14
CA PRO A 187 17.72 6.33 5.63
C PRO A 187 16.46 6.21 4.76
N ARG A 188 15.29 6.52 5.34
CA ARG A 188 14.00 6.58 4.64
C ARG A 188 13.74 7.99 4.11
N THR A 189 13.05 8.08 2.99
CA THR A 189 12.53 9.34 2.45
C THR A 189 11.06 9.50 2.82
N PHE A 190 10.65 10.75 3.09
CA PHE A 190 9.27 11.13 3.44
C PHE A 190 8.69 12.15 2.47
N ASN A 191 9.30 12.29 1.30
CA ASN A 191 8.85 13.18 0.24
C ASN A 191 8.14 12.40 -0.87
N ASP A 192 7.27 13.06 -1.60
CA ASP A 192 6.62 12.53 -2.79
C ASP A 192 7.59 12.50 -3.99
N VAL A 193 7.19 11.89 -5.11
CA VAL A 193 8.03 11.71 -6.32
C VAL A 193 8.53 13.03 -6.90
N ASP A 194 7.82 14.12 -6.69
CA ASP A 194 8.19 15.47 -7.13
C ASP A 194 9.07 16.23 -6.12
N GLY A 195 9.42 15.59 -5.01
CA GLY A 195 10.23 16.18 -3.95
C GLY A 195 9.44 16.94 -2.89
N THR A 196 8.11 17.02 -3.00
CA THR A 196 7.26 17.67 -1.98
C THR A 196 7.42 16.97 -0.63
N PRO A 197 7.87 17.69 0.42
CA PRO A 197 8.13 17.09 1.72
C PRO A 197 6.84 16.90 2.53
N VAL A 198 6.91 16.05 3.55
CA VAL A 198 5.84 15.91 4.54
C VAL A 198 5.44 17.27 5.12
N GLN A 199 4.14 17.52 5.18
CA GLN A 199 3.58 18.74 5.78
C GLN A 199 3.08 18.43 7.19
N THR A 200 3.66 19.07 8.19
CA THR A 200 3.16 18.98 9.56
C THR A 200 1.85 19.76 9.69
N ILE A 201 0.82 19.10 10.19
CA ILE A 201 -0.43 19.76 10.56
C ILE A 201 -0.13 20.59 11.80
N SER A 202 -0.09 21.91 11.64
CA SER A 202 0.03 22.82 12.78
C SER A 202 -1.20 22.63 13.68
N GLN A 203 -0.99 22.09 14.88
CA GLN A 203 -2.04 22.11 15.90
C GLN A 203 -2.29 23.58 16.28
N ARG A 204 -3.37 24.15 15.77
CA ARG A 204 -3.95 25.40 16.26
C ARG A 204 -5.01 25.10 17.29
#